data_a8036fc8e70761f0bc7a35241252ffd4
#
_entry.id   a8036fc8e70761f0bc7a35241252ffd4
#
_cell.length_a   1.000
_cell.length_b   1.000
_cell.length_c   1.000
_cell.angle_alpha   90.00
_cell.angle_beta   90.00
_cell.angle_gamma   90.00
#
_symmetry.space_group_name_H-M   'P 1'
#
loop_
_entity.id
_entity.type
_entity.pdbx_description
1 polymer ?
#
loop_
_entity_poly.entity_id
_entity_poly.type
_entity_poly.pdbx_seq_one_letter_code
_entity_poly.pdbx_strand_id
1 'polypeptide(L)'
;EIMPSLVGSEMCIRDSVMQHAGGYTPFVVDATGLLKTDKENELLVRLDNRNNSLIPPGKPLETLDFCYYGGIYRNVHLIAKADVHITHPILDGHPAGAGIFITYPKVSQELSVVDAKTEIKNTSDKEKVVELRHTLYTWERQKGKDKKVQNISETLTLHPGVTIENNQRMEVKHPALWSPDEPNLYVLSTEVVENGKVVDKEETRIGIRHIEMSIEKGLVINGKPLRLVGSNRHMEYPYVGNAISDQAQYRDMYQIRSNGFNIVRLGHYPQATAALDACDELGLLAIEPIPGWQFFNKNPLFISLTHRDVRDMIRRDRNHPSIVTVSYTHLTLPTIA
;
A
#
# COMPACT_ATOMS: atom_id res chain seq x y z
N GLU A 1 -24.33 -10.67 18.02
CA GLU A 1 -24.43 -10.64 19.51
C GLU A 1 -23.39 -9.72 20.08
N ILE A 2 -23.86 -8.70 20.76
CA ILE A 2 -23.08 -7.71 21.48
C ILE A 2 -22.36 -8.45 22.61
N MET A 3 -21.03 -8.38 22.64
CA MET A 3 -20.26 -8.94 23.75
C MET A 3 -20.65 -8.21 25.04
N PRO A 4 -20.97 -8.92 26.12
CA PRO A 4 -21.29 -8.28 27.40
C PRO A 4 -20.04 -7.55 27.91
N SER A 5 -20.23 -6.30 28.31
CA SER A 5 -19.26 -5.53 29.05
C SER A 5 -18.88 -6.29 30.33
N LEU A 6 -17.60 -6.54 30.54
CA LEU A 6 -17.08 -6.94 31.83
C LEU A 6 -17.26 -5.76 32.81
N VAL A 7 -18.33 -5.79 33.57
CA VAL A 7 -18.49 -4.96 34.79
C VAL A 7 -17.72 -5.67 35.90
N GLY A 8 -16.61 -5.13 36.27
CA GLY A 8 -15.81 -5.54 37.42
C GLY A 8 -14.95 -4.38 37.86
N SER A 9 -15.36 -3.73 38.91
CA SER A 9 -14.73 -2.70 39.74
C SER A 9 -13.28 -2.32 39.43
N GLU A 10 -13.08 -1.01 39.38
CA GLU A 10 -11.87 -0.21 39.39
C GLU A 10 -11.20 0.02 38.06
N MET A 11 -11.72 1.00 37.42
CA MET A 11 -11.06 2.17 36.86
C MET A 11 -9.77 1.92 36.07
N CYS A 12 -9.86 1.14 35.00
CA CYS A 12 -9.18 1.48 33.79
C CYS A 12 -10.26 1.99 32.83
N ILE A 13 -10.43 3.28 32.71
CA ILE A 13 -11.15 3.89 31.58
C ILE A 13 -10.27 3.64 30.36
N ARG A 14 -10.37 2.44 29.81
CA ARG A 14 -9.77 2.05 28.55
C ARG A 14 -10.85 2.15 27.51
N ASP A 15 -10.98 3.35 26.97
CA ASP A 15 -11.90 3.54 25.87
C ASP A 15 -11.40 2.73 24.67
N SER A 16 -12.28 1.91 24.09
CA SER A 16 -11.95 1.20 22.86
C SER A 16 -11.95 2.21 21.72
N VAL A 17 -10.79 2.45 21.13
CA VAL A 17 -10.62 3.44 20.06
C VAL A 17 -10.85 2.85 18.68
N MET A 18 -10.64 1.53 18.49
CA MET A 18 -10.80 0.86 17.21
C MET A 18 -10.97 -0.65 17.38
N GLN A 19 -11.70 -1.25 16.44
CA GLN A 19 -11.69 -2.69 16.17
C GLN A 19 -11.37 -2.93 14.70
N HIS A 20 -10.51 -3.92 14.44
CA HIS A 20 -10.17 -4.37 13.10
C HIS A 20 -10.28 -5.89 13.02
N ALA A 21 -10.93 -6.39 11.97
CA ALA A 21 -11.08 -7.82 11.71
C ALA A 21 -10.30 -8.18 10.46
N GLY A 22 -9.27 -9.02 10.60
CA GLY A 22 -8.34 -9.43 9.54
C GLY A 22 -6.89 -9.30 10.01
N GLY A 23 -6.03 -10.16 9.52
CA GLY A 23 -4.64 -10.26 9.98
C GLY A 23 -3.58 -9.88 8.94
N TYR A 24 -3.98 -9.39 7.76
CA TYR A 24 -3.05 -9.24 6.63
C TYR A 24 -3.06 -7.85 5.99
N THR A 25 -4.10 -7.06 6.20
CA THR A 25 -4.19 -5.68 5.76
C THR A 25 -3.85 -4.73 6.90
N PRO A 26 -3.31 -3.53 6.62
CA PRO A 26 -3.03 -2.55 7.65
C PRO A 26 -4.30 -2.00 8.26
N PHE A 27 -4.21 -1.52 9.49
CA PHE A 27 -5.24 -0.70 10.11
C PHE A 27 -4.63 0.56 10.70
N VAL A 28 -5.38 1.63 10.68
CA VAL A 28 -4.95 2.97 11.09
C VAL A 28 -6.02 3.56 11.98
N VAL A 29 -5.60 4.18 13.06
CA VAL A 29 -6.48 4.90 13.98
C VAL A 29 -6.06 6.36 14.06
N ASP A 30 -7.01 7.27 13.98
CA ASP A 30 -6.78 8.67 14.33
C ASP A 30 -6.75 8.80 15.85
N ALA A 31 -5.56 9.11 16.36
CA ALA A 31 -5.30 9.31 17.78
C ALA A 31 -5.35 10.79 18.19
N THR A 32 -5.73 11.69 17.27
CA THR A 32 -5.86 13.13 17.54
C THR A 32 -6.87 13.35 18.67
N GLY A 33 -6.45 14.09 19.70
CA GLY A 33 -7.28 14.33 20.88
C GLY A 33 -7.37 13.17 21.89
N LEU A 34 -6.86 11.99 21.57
CA LEU A 34 -6.79 10.84 22.48
C LEU A 34 -5.47 10.84 23.27
N LEU A 35 -4.40 11.28 22.64
CA LEU A 35 -3.07 11.30 23.25
C LEU A 35 -2.90 12.51 24.17
N LYS A 36 -2.30 12.28 25.34
CA LYS A 36 -1.87 13.30 26.28
C LYS A 36 -0.45 13.67 25.97
N THR A 37 -0.20 14.96 25.74
CA THR A 37 1.14 15.47 25.37
C THR A 37 2.05 15.71 26.56
N ASP A 38 1.48 15.80 27.76
CA ASP A 38 2.14 16.10 29.03
C ASP A 38 2.34 14.87 29.94
N LYS A 39 1.91 13.69 29.51
CA LYS A 39 1.93 12.44 30.29
C LYS A 39 2.28 11.26 29.41
N GLU A 40 2.63 10.18 30.08
CA GLU A 40 2.74 8.86 29.45
C GLU A 40 1.38 8.38 28.93
N ASN A 41 1.38 7.80 27.74
CA ASN A 41 0.21 7.18 27.11
C ASN A 41 0.44 5.67 27.06
N GLU A 42 -0.55 4.93 27.53
CA GLU A 42 -0.55 3.46 27.44
C GLU A 42 -1.48 3.02 26.30
N LEU A 43 -0.97 2.25 25.37
CA LEU A 43 -1.73 1.62 24.28
C LEU A 43 -1.84 0.12 24.55
N LEU A 44 -3.06 -0.39 24.73
CA LEU A 44 -3.35 -1.81 24.83
C LEU A 44 -3.91 -2.34 23.53
N VAL A 45 -3.23 -3.32 22.92
CA VAL A 45 -3.71 -4.01 21.72
C VAL A 45 -4.11 -5.44 22.08
N ARG A 46 -5.40 -5.77 21.97
CA ARG A 46 -5.91 -7.12 22.14
C ARG A 46 -5.97 -7.81 20.78
N LEU A 47 -5.32 -8.97 20.68
CA LEU A 47 -5.25 -9.77 19.46
C LEU A 47 -5.96 -11.12 19.66
N ASP A 48 -6.65 -11.58 18.62
CA ASP A 48 -7.32 -12.88 18.60
C ASP A 48 -7.13 -13.54 17.23
N ASN A 49 -6.40 -14.66 17.19
CA ASN A 49 -6.09 -15.43 15.97
C ASN A 49 -6.81 -16.79 15.94
N ARG A 50 -7.86 -16.98 16.72
CA ARG A 50 -8.67 -18.20 16.68
C ARG A 50 -9.39 -18.35 15.34
N ASN A 51 -9.70 -19.60 14.98
CA ASN A 51 -10.48 -19.91 13.80
C ASN A 51 -11.80 -19.12 13.78
N ASN A 52 -12.03 -18.39 12.70
CA ASN A 52 -13.28 -17.65 12.50
C ASN A 52 -13.61 -17.63 10.99
N SER A 53 -14.63 -18.40 10.61
CA SER A 53 -15.08 -18.49 9.22
C SER A 53 -15.72 -17.22 8.65
N LEU A 54 -15.96 -16.21 9.50
CA LEU A 54 -16.53 -14.91 9.11
C LEU A 54 -15.46 -13.84 8.81
N ILE A 55 -14.19 -14.16 9.08
CA ILE A 55 -13.08 -13.22 8.86
C ILE A 55 -12.14 -13.81 7.81
N PRO A 56 -11.86 -13.15 6.67
CA PRO A 56 -10.94 -13.66 5.67
C PRO A 56 -9.53 -13.96 6.27
N PRO A 57 -8.88 -15.06 5.87
CA PRO A 57 -9.26 -16.04 4.84
C PRO A 57 -10.35 -17.03 5.24
N GLY A 58 -10.72 -17.15 6.52
CA GLY A 58 -11.87 -17.90 7.02
C GLY A 58 -11.79 -19.44 6.95
N LYS A 59 -10.80 -19.98 6.23
CA LYS A 59 -10.58 -21.42 6.09
C LYS A 59 -10.12 -21.99 7.43
N PRO A 60 -10.68 -23.13 7.89
CA PRO A 60 -10.26 -23.76 9.12
C PRO A 60 -8.77 -24.11 9.15
N LEU A 61 -8.13 -23.92 10.29
CA LEU A 61 -6.67 -24.10 10.44
C LEU A 61 -6.23 -25.53 10.07
N GLU A 62 -7.07 -26.53 10.35
CA GLU A 62 -6.79 -27.95 10.08
C GLU A 62 -6.69 -28.27 8.58
N THR A 63 -7.25 -27.41 7.73
CA THR A 63 -7.26 -27.58 6.28
C THR A 63 -6.48 -26.50 5.54
N LEU A 64 -5.87 -25.57 6.29
CA LEU A 64 -5.10 -24.46 5.74
C LEU A 64 -3.68 -24.94 5.38
N ASP A 65 -3.13 -24.39 4.32
CA ASP A 65 -1.76 -24.65 3.87
C ASP A 65 -0.75 -23.57 4.29
N PHE A 66 -1.13 -22.74 5.25
CA PHE A 66 -0.31 -21.75 5.97
C PHE A 66 -0.85 -21.54 7.39
N CYS A 67 -0.15 -20.78 8.24
CA CYS A 67 -0.54 -20.62 9.64
C CYS A 67 -1.16 -19.25 9.93
N TYR A 68 -2.11 -19.20 10.88
CA TYR A 68 -2.59 -17.96 11.47
C TYR A 68 -1.69 -17.59 12.64
N TYR A 69 -0.64 -16.82 12.38
CA TYR A 69 0.23 -16.33 13.44
C TYR A 69 -0.47 -15.23 14.25
N GLY A 70 -0.34 -15.31 15.56
CA GLY A 70 -0.79 -14.27 16.47
C GLY A 70 0.25 -13.18 16.65
N GLY A 71 -0.14 -12.12 17.35
CA GLY A 71 0.76 -11.01 17.65
C GLY A 71 0.82 -9.94 16.57
N ILE A 72 1.60 -8.89 16.85
CA ILE A 72 1.93 -7.83 15.89
C ILE A 72 3.22 -8.23 15.19
N TYR A 73 3.14 -8.64 13.94
CA TYR A 73 4.27 -9.14 13.17
C TYR A 73 4.76 -8.18 12.07
N ARG A 74 4.18 -6.98 12.02
CA ARG A 74 4.56 -5.88 11.13
C ARG A 74 4.89 -4.64 11.95
N ASN A 75 5.51 -3.67 11.30
CA ASN A 75 5.86 -2.40 11.90
C ASN A 75 4.64 -1.63 12.40
N VAL A 76 4.82 -0.93 13.52
CA VAL A 76 3.84 0.01 14.08
C VAL A 76 4.45 1.40 14.01
N HIS A 77 3.70 2.36 13.49
CA HIS A 77 4.15 3.73 13.31
C HIS A 77 3.21 4.69 14.03
N LEU A 78 3.78 5.67 14.71
CA LEU A 78 3.09 6.87 15.15
C LEU A 78 3.44 7.99 14.17
N ILE A 79 2.42 8.49 13.46
CA ILE A 79 2.58 9.53 12.45
C ILE A 79 1.99 10.82 12.97
N ALA A 80 2.79 11.87 13.07
CA ALA A 80 2.34 13.21 13.41
C ALA A 80 2.28 14.05 12.13
N LYS A 81 1.13 14.69 11.90
CA LYS A 81 0.89 15.56 10.74
C LYS A 81 0.59 16.98 11.22
N ALA A 82 0.89 17.97 10.36
CA ALA A 82 0.46 19.34 10.56
C ALA A 82 -1.04 19.51 10.27
N ASP A 83 -1.59 20.69 10.58
CA ASP A 83 -2.99 21.02 10.28
C ASP A 83 -3.32 20.86 8.79
N VAL A 84 -2.41 21.24 7.91
CA VAL A 84 -2.52 20.98 6.48
C VAL A 84 -1.57 19.86 6.10
N HIS A 85 -2.10 18.76 5.62
CA HIS A 85 -1.31 17.56 5.32
C HIS A 85 -1.92 16.74 4.18
N ILE A 86 -1.09 15.87 3.61
CA ILE A 86 -1.50 14.84 2.67
C ILE A 86 -2.32 13.80 3.45
N THR A 87 -3.49 13.43 2.95
CA THR A 87 -4.39 12.46 3.59
C THR A 87 -3.77 11.06 3.61
N HIS A 88 -4.16 10.25 4.60
CA HIS A 88 -3.68 8.88 4.69
C HIS A 88 -4.54 7.92 3.85
N PRO A 89 -3.96 7.11 2.95
CA PRO A 89 -4.72 6.31 1.98
C PRO A 89 -5.71 5.31 2.61
N ILE A 90 -5.45 4.84 3.83
CA ILE A 90 -6.34 3.91 4.54
C ILE A 90 -7.33 4.66 5.43
N LEU A 91 -6.86 5.62 6.25
CA LEU A 91 -7.68 6.34 7.21
C LEU A 91 -8.74 7.22 6.53
N ASP A 92 -8.31 8.03 5.55
CA ASP A 92 -9.18 8.95 4.81
C ASP A 92 -9.78 8.28 3.56
N GLY A 93 -9.58 6.98 3.41
CA GLY A 93 -9.80 6.23 2.20
C GLY A 93 -11.23 6.23 1.67
N HIS A 94 -11.40 6.80 0.50
CA HIS A 94 -12.60 6.69 -0.33
C HIS A 94 -12.25 6.13 -1.73
N PRO A 95 -13.22 5.67 -2.53
CA PRO A 95 -12.93 5.11 -3.85
C PRO A 95 -12.11 6.06 -4.72
N ALA A 96 -11.00 5.55 -5.25
CA ALA A 96 -10.06 6.26 -6.14
C ALA A 96 -9.42 7.55 -5.57
N GLY A 97 -9.48 7.77 -4.27
CA GLY A 97 -8.90 8.94 -3.58
C GLY A 97 -7.94 8.56 -2.46
N ALA A 98 -7.66 9.55 -1.63
CA ALA A 98 -6.77 9.61 -0.48
C ALA A 98 -5.27 9.40 -0.81
N GLY A 99 -4.42 10.14 -0.11
CA GLY A 99 -2.98 10.07 -0.26
C GLY A 99 -2.48 10.50 -1.64
N ILE A 100 -1.47 9.79 -2.13
CA ILE A 100 -0.85 10.03 -3.43
C ILE A 100 -1.16 8.86 -4.36
N PHE A 101 -1.65 9.16 -5.55
CA PHE A 101 -1.91 8.18 -6.59
C PHE A 101 -1.25 8.60 -7.89
N ILE A 102 -0.38 7.75 -8.42
CA ILE A 102 0.41 8.02 -9.62
C ILE A 102 -0.11 7.18 -10.78
N THR A 103 -0.32 7.86 -11.92
CA THR A 103 -0.66 7.19 -13.18
C THR A 103 0.22 7.70 -14.32
N TYR A 104 0.25 6.95 -15.40
CA TYR A 104 1.08 7.24 -16.58
C TYR A 104 0.21 7.30 -17.84
N PRO A 105 -0.46 8.45 -18.10
CA PRO A 105 -1.35 8.59 -19.27
C PRO A 105 -0.65 8.40 -20.62
N LYS A 106 0.65 8.66 -20.65
CA LYS A 106 1.52 8.45 -21.80
C LYS A 106 2.85 7.87 -21.37
N VAL A 107 3.27 6.78 -22.01
CA VAL A 107 4.58 6.17 -21.79
C VAL A 107 5.25 5.91 -23.11
N SER A 108 6.44 6.49 -23.31
CA SER A 108 7.34 6.20 -24.43
C SER A 108 8.78 6.49 -24.03
N GLN A 109 9.74 6.01 -24.83
CA GLN A 109 11.16 6.29 -24.62
C GLN A 109 11.53 7.77 -24.86
N GLU A 110 10.71 8.49 -25.61
CA GLU A 110 10.96 9.90 -25.94
C GLU A 110 10.33 10.82 -24.90
N LEU A 111 9.08 10.54 -24.52
CA LEU A 111 8.31 11.38 -23.61
C LEU A 111 7.28 10.56 -22.84
N SER A 112 7.35 10.57 -21.53
CA SER A 112 6.32 10.05 -20.66
C SER A 112 5.67 11.14 -19.83
N VAL A 113 4.41 10.91 -19.44
CA VAL A 113 3.66 11.80 -18.54
C VAL A 113 3.44 11.08 -17.24
N VAL A 114 3.91 11.67 -16.14
CA VAL A 114 3.62 11.27 -14.77
C VAL A 114 2.49 12.15 -14.25
N ASP A 115 1.36 11.57 -13.96
CA ASP A 115 0.17 12.23 -13.44
C ASP A 115 0.07 11.94 -11.94
N ALA A 116 0.31 12.96 -11.11
CA ALA A 116 0.36 12.85 -9.65
C ALA A 116 -0.92 13.47 -9.05
N LYS A 117 -1.82 12.60 -8.61
CA LYS A 117 -3.03 12.95 -7.91
C LYS A 117 -2.76 12.93 -6.40
N THR A 118 -2.88 14.05 -5.75
CA THR A 118 -2.61 14.20 -4.31
C THR A 118 -3.83 14.78 -3.62
N GLU A 119 -4.22 14.17 -2.52
CA GLU A 119 -5.30 14.66 -1.69
C GLU A 119 -4.73 15.29 -0.42
N ILE A 120 -5.18 16.52 -0.14
CA ILE A 120 -4.71 17.35 0.97
C ILE A 120 -5.91 17.79 1.80
N LYS A 121 -5.73 17.78 3.12
CA LYS A 121 -6.76 18.13 4.10
C LYS A 121 -6.29 19.29 4.98
N ASN A 122 -7.19 20.23 5.25
CA ASN A 122 -7.01 21.26 6.29
C ASN A 122 -7.86 20.89 7.49
N THR A 123 -7.23 20.51 8.60
CA THR A 123 -7.94 20.18 9.86
C THR A 123 -8.08 21.36 10.80
N SER A 124 -7.52 22.52 10.47
CA SER A 124 -7.63 23.73 11.30
C SER A 124 -8.99 24.43 11.12
N ASP A 125 -9.26 25.39 12.01
CA ASP A 125 -10.42 26.26 11.98
C ASP A 125 -10.23 27.52 11.10
N LYS A 126 -9.12 27.62 10.38
CA LYS A 126 -8.75 28.76 9.54
C LYS A 126 -8.52 28.34 8.10
N GLU A 127 -8.79 29.29 7.20
CA GLU A 127 -8.36 29.16 5.80
C GLU A 127 -6.83 29.14 5.74
N LYS A 128 -6.29 28.26 4.89
CA LYS A 128 -4.87 28.06 4.67
C LYS A 128 -4.53 28.19 3.20
N VAL A 129 -3.44 28.91 2.93
CA VAL A 129 -2.86 28.98 1.58
C VAL A 129 -1.54 28.24 1.60
N VAL A 130 -1.42 27.20 0.78
CA VAL A 130 -0.23 26.33 0.71
C VAL A 130 0.22 26.15 -0.74
N GLU A 131 1.49 25.92 -0.92
CA GLU A 131 2.05 25.44 -2.18
C GLU A 131 2.15 23.90 -2.10
N LEU A 132 1.48 23.19 -3.02
CA LEU A 132 1.72 21.77 -3.25
C LEU A 132 2.82 21.63 -4.28
N ARG A 133 3.93 21.02 -3.90
CA ARG A 133 5.13 20.86 -4.74
C ARG A 133 5.43 19.40 -4.95
N HIS A 134 5.57 19.00 -6.23
CA HIS A 134 6.09 17.69 -6.61
C HIS A 134 7.48 17.86 -7.23
N THR A 135 8.43 17.06 -6.77
CA THR A 135 9.77 16.98 -7.37
C THR A 135 10.10 15.53 -7.65
N LEU A 136 10.35 15.23 -8.91
CA LEU A 136 10.76 13.90 -9.38
C LEU A 136 12.26 13.79 -9.39
N TYR A 137 12.80 12.71 -8.78
CA TYR A 137 14.22 12.39 -8.77
C TYR A 137 14.43 10.99 -9.32
N THR A 138 15.60 10.72 -9.93
CA THR A 138 16.06 9.35 -10.15
C THR A 138 16.33 8.68 -8.81
N TRP A 139 16.21 7.37 -8.76
CA TRP A 139 16.49 6.59 -7.57
C TRP A 139 17.45 5.43 -7.87
N GLU A 140 18.42 5.24 -6.99
CA GLU A 140 19.35 4.12 -7.01
C GLU A 140 19.46 3.53 -5.61
N ARG A 141 19.46 2.21 -5.48
CA ARG A 141 19.49 1.51 -4.18
C ARG A 141 20.61 1.99 -3.25
N GLN A 142 21.80 2.18 -3.79
CA GLN A 142 22.98 2.56 -2.97
C GLN A 142 23.01 4.04 -2.59
N LYS A 143 22.35 4.90 -3.35
CA LYS A 143 22.36 6.35 -3.19
C LYS A 143 21.02 6.91 -2.73
N GLY A 144 19.93 6.13 -2.86
CA GLY A 144 18.58 6.63 -2.65
C GLY A 144 18.18 7.59 -3.76
N LYS A 145 17.57 8.70 -3.38
CA LYS A 145 17.20 9.80 -4.26
C LYS A 145 18.46 10.49 -4.80
N ASP A 146 18.60 10.56 -6.13
CA ASP A 146 19.82 11.08 -6.78
C ASP A 146 19.55 12.39 -7.55
N LYS A 147 19.37 12.35 -8.85
CA LYS A 147 19.26 13.54 -9.68
C LYS A 147 17.82 14.04 -9.80
N LYS A 148 17.64 15.33 -9.63
CA LYS A 148 16.38 16.01 -9.93
C LYS A 148 16.10 15.91 -11.43
N VAL A 149 14.91 15.41 -11.78
CA VAL A 149 14.44 15.22 -13.16
C VAL A 149 13.49 16.33 -13.56
N GLN A 150 12.48 16.60 -12.70
CA GLN A 150 11.42 17.56 -12.97
C GLN A 150 10.86 18.09 -11.66
N ASN A 151 10.25 19.27 -11.68
CA ASN A 151 9.42 19.74 -10.58
C ASN A 151 8.26 20.56 -11.10
N ILE A 152 7.17 20.54 -10.33
CA ILE A 152 5.99 21.34 -10.55
C ILE A 152 5.41 21.75 -9.22
N SER A 153 4.77 22.90 -9.16
CA SER A 153 4.03 23.31 -7.95
C SER A 153 2.80 24.14 -8.32
N GLU A 154 1.85 24.13 -7.38
CA GLU A 154 0.60 24.89 -7.49
C GLU A 154 0.25 25.47 -6.12
N THR A 155 -0.26 26.70 -6.11
CA THR A 155 -0.76 27.33 -4.89
C THR A 155 -2.24 27.01 -4.72
N LEU A 156 -2.59 26.48 -3.56
CA LEU A 156 -3.92 25.98 -3.22
C LEU A 156 -4.45 26.73 -2.00
N THR A 157 -5.75 27.06 -2.02
CA THR A 157 -6.46 27.62 -0.87
C THR A 157 -7.39 26.55 -0.31
N LEU A 158 -7.23 26.22 0.97
CA LEU A 158 -8.04 25.24 1.68
C LEU A 158 -8.85 25.90 2.78
N HIS A 159 -10.17 25.85 2.66
CA HIS A 159 -11.07 26.30 3.72
C HIS A 159 -11.00 25.37 4.95
N PRO A 160 -11.44 25.83 6.13
CA PRO A 160 -11.49 25.03 7.35
C PRO A 160 -12.20 23.69 7.16
N GLY A 161 -11.59 22.60 7.60
CA GLY A 161 -12.16 21.26 7.54
C GLY A 161 -12.29 20.65 6.14
N VAL A 162 -11.81 21.32 5.09
CA VAL A 162 -11.98 20.88 3.70
C VAL A 162 -10.83 19.96 3.28
N THR A 163 -11.18 18.95 2.53
CA THR A 163 -10.26 18.08 1.78
C THR A 163 -10.37 18.38 0.30
N ILE A 164 -9.26 18.55 -0.39
CA ILE A 164 -9.21 18.79 -1.83
C ILE A 164 -8.31 17.76 -2.51
N GLU A 165 -8.65 17.38 -3.71
CA GLU A 165 -7.83 16.59 -4.62
C GLU A 165 -7.21 17.53 -5.66
N ASN A 166 -5.89 17.45 -5.81
CA ASN A 166 -5.12 18.19 -6.81
C ASN A 166 -4.39 17.21 -7.73
N ASN A 167 -4.41 17.50 -9.01
CA ASN A 167 -3.79 16.65 -10.03
C ASN A 167 -2.74 17.44 -10.82
N GLN A 168 -1.47 17.08 -10.68
CA GLN A 168 -0.36 17.71 -11.36
C GLN A 168 0.30 16.76 -12.35
N ARG A 169 0.57 17.24 -13.57
CA ARG A 169 1.18 16.47 -14.66
C ARG A 169 2.60 16.92 -14.91
N MET A 170 3.52 15.97 -14.90
CA MET A 170 4.93 16.19 -15.21
C MET A 170 5.33 15.46 -16.50
N GLU A 171 5.89 16.19 -17.43
CA GLU A 171 6.49 15.61 -18.63
C GLU A 171 7.93 15.21 -18.33
N VAL A 172 8.26 13.94 -18.58
CA VAL A 172 9.60 13.38 -18.43
C VAL A 172 10.14 13.04 -19.79
N LYS A 173 11.13 13.81 -20.27
CA LYS A 173 11.80 13.58 -21.53
C LYS A 173 12.85 12.48 -21.39
N HIS A 174 12.89 11.56 -22.34
CA HIS A 174 13.79 10.41 -22.37
C HIS A 174 13.83 9.65 -21.03
N PRO A 175 12.66 9.21 -20.50
CA PRO A 175 12.62 8.53 -19.23
C PRO A 175 13.33 7.17 -19.31
N ALA A 176 14.00 6.79 -18.23
CA ALA A 176 14.41 5.42 -18.01
C ALA A 176 13.15 4.63 -17.57
N LEU A 177 12.61 3.82 -18.47
CA LEU A 177 11.39 3.05 -18.20
C LEU A 177 11.69 1.88 -17.27
N TRP A 178 10.72 1.54 -16.43
CA TRP A 178 10.80 0.36 -15.58
C TRP A 178 10.36 -0.89 -16.35
N SER A 179 11.16 -1.95 -16.25
CA SER A 179 10.82 -3.30 -16.74
C SER A 179 11.55 -4.35 -15.89
N PRO A 180 11.19 -5.64 -15.99
CA PRO A 180 11.95 -6.70 -15.32
C PRO A 180 13.46 -6.73 -15.64
N ASP A 181 13.84 -6.37 -16.84
CA ASP A 181 15.25 -6.36 -17.27
C ASP A 181 15.96 -5.04 -16.94
N GLU A 182 15.22 -3.95 -16.86
CA GLU A 182 15.70 -2.62 -16.53
C GLU A 182 14.80 -1.99 -15.46
N PRO A 183 14.98 -2.35 -14.17
CA PRO A 183 14.09 -1.89 -13.08
C PRO A 183 14.43 -0.45 -12.64
N ASN A 184 14.36 0.48 -13.59
CA ASN A 184 14.63 1.89 -13.34
C ASN A 184 13.55 2.52 -12.48
N LEU A 185 13.95 3.14 -11.38
CA LEU A 185 13.05 3.74 -10.40
C LEU A 185 13.27 5.24 -10.27
N TYR A 186 12.22 5.90 -9.84
CA TYR A 186 12.21 7.30 -9.46
C TYR A 186 11.63 7.47 -8.06
N VAL A 187 11.87 8.61 -7.44
CA VAL A 187 11.18 9.06 -6.23
C VAL A 187 10.44 10.35 -6.54
N LEU A 188 9.15 10.34 -6.32
CA LEU A 188 8.34 11.55 -6.27
C LEU A 188 8.33 12.07 -4.83
N SER A 189 8.98 13.22 -4.60
CA SER A 189 8.90 13.96 -3.34
C SER A 189 7.72 14.92 -3.44
N THR A 190 6.72 14.71 -2.61
CA THR A 190 5.53 15.57 -2.50
C THR A 190 5.61 16.37 -1.22
N GLU A 191 5.58 17.69 -1.33
CA GLU A 191 5.71 18.62 -0.20
C GLU A 191 4.53 19.57 -0.14
N VAL A 192 3.98 19.76 1.06
CA VAL A 192 3.03 20.82 1.38
C VAL A 192 3.82 21.93 2.05
N VAL A 193 3.82 23.12 1.45
CA VAL A 193 4.60 24.27 1.93
C VAL A 193 3.67 25.38 2.37
N GLU A 194 3.73 25.78 3.64
CA GLU A 194 2.97 26.89 4.21
C GLU A 194 3.95 27.98 4.64
N ASN A 195 3.76 29.22 4.20
CA ASN A 195 4.63 30.38 4.54
C ASN A 195 6.14 30.11 4.30
N GLY A 196 6.46 29.40 3.20
CA GLY A 196 7.84 29.05 2.83
C GLY A 196 8.45 27.91 3.64
N LYS A 197 7.71 27.25 4.52
CA LYS A 197 8.16 26.09 5.30
C LYS A 197 7.44 24.84 4.86
N VAL A 198 8.15 23.73 4.70
CA VAL A 198 7.58 22.42 4.48
C VAL A 198 6.88 21.98 5.77
N VAL A 199 5.56 21.80 5.71
CA VAL A 199 4.73 21.39 6.86
C VAL A 199 4.35 19.92 6.78
N ASP A 200 4.30 19.35 5.58
CA ASP A 200 4.14 17.90 5.36
C ASP A 200 4.96 17.46 4.15
N LYS A 201 5.42 16.22 4.17
CA LYS A 201 6.23 15.64 3.09
C LYS A 201 6.05 14.15 3.03
N GLU A 202 5.87 13.65 1.79
CA GLU A 202 5.88 12.21 1.49
C GLU A 202 6.81 11.92 0.31
N GLU A 203 7.46 10.76 0.34
CA GLU A 203 8.29 10.26 -0.76
C GLU A 203 7.71 8.96 -1.30
N THR A 204 7.26 8.99 -2.55
CA THR A 204 6.66 7.84 -3.22
C THR A 204 7.64 7.32 -4.27
N ARG A 205 8.09 6.08 -4.11
CA ARG A 205 8.92 5.42 -5.12
C ARG A 205 8.03 4.92 -6.27
N ILE A 206 8.43 5.16 -7.50
CA ILE A 206 7.66 4.86 -8.71
C ILE A 206 8.54 4.30 -9.83
N GLY A 207 7.92 3.60 -10.77
CA GLY A 207 8.56 3.16 -12.00
C GLY A 207 7.67 3.44 -13.22
N ILE A 208 8.16 4.26 -14.13
CA ILE A 208 7.41 4.64 -15.33
C ILE A 208 7.32 3.45 -16.28
N ARG A 209 6.12 2.94 -16.48
CA ARG A 209 5.86 1.77 -17.32
C ARG A 209 4.48 1.79 -17.95
N HIS A 210 4.32 1.02 -19.02
CA HIS A 210 3.04 0.68 -19.62
C HIS A 210 2.87 -0.83 -19.66
N ILE A 211 1.72 -1.34 -19.22
CA ILE A 211 1.37 -2.77 -19.23
C ILE A 211 0.12 -2.96 -20.07
N GLU A 212 0.18 -3.94 -20.94
CA GLU A 212 -0.94 -4.45 -21.70
C GLU A 212 -1.03 -5.98 -21.52
N MET A 213 -2.25 -6.49 -21.56
CA MET A 213 -2.50 -7.93 -21.56
C MET A 213 -3.55 -8.24 -22.61
N SER A 214 -3.24 -9.14 -23.53
CA SER A 214 -4.17 -9.62 -24.53
C SER A 214 -4.04 -11.13 -24.72
N ILE A 215 -5.09 -11.74 -25.31
CA ILE A 215 -5.09 -13.19 -25.61
C ILE A 215 -3.99 -13.50 -26.63
N GLU A 216 -3.78 -12.63 -27.63
CA GLU A 216 -2.84 -12.86 -28.71
C GLU A 216 -1.37 -12.67 -28.31
N LYS A 217 -1.10 -11.66 -27.45
CA LYS A 217 0.27 -11.27 -27.13
C LYS A 217 0.72 -11.66 -25.72
N GLY A 218 -0.23 -12.10 -24.86
CA GLY A 218 0.02 -12.31 -23.45
C GLY A 218 0.32 -10.97 -22.74
N LEU A 219 1.25 -10.99 -21.79
CA LEU A 219 1.70 -9.78 -21.11
C LEU A 219 2.72 -9.01 -21.97
N VAL A 220 2.46 -7.73 -22.13
CA VAL A 220 3.35 -6.80 -22.85
C VAL A 220 3.74 -5.67 -21.92
N ILE A 221 5.04 -5.40 -21.78
CA ILE A 221 5.56 -4.29 -20.96
C ILE A 221 6.35 -3.35 -21.89
N ASN A 222 5.98 -2.07 -21.89
CA ASN A 222 6.61 -1.04 -22.71
C ASN A 222 6.69 -1.45 -24.20
N GLY A 223 5.63 -2.10 -24.72
CA GLY A 223 5.55 -2.58 -26.09
C GLY A 223 6.31 -3.89 -26.39
N LYS A 224 6.98 -4.51 -25.41
CA LYS A 224 7.71 -5.77 -25.56
C LYS A 224 6.94 -6.92 -24.91
N PRO A 225 6.62 -8.01 -25.66
CA PRO A 225 6.04 -9.21 -25.08
C PRO A 225 6.98 -9.85 -24.05
N LEU A 226 6.43 -10.28 -22.93
CA LEU A 226 7.18 -10.91 -21.84
C LEU A 226 6.65 -12.30 -21.53
N ARG A 227 7.52 -13.32 -21.62
CA ARG A 227 7.22 -14.65 -21.13
C ARG A 227 7.37 -14.67 -19.61
N LEU A 228 6.31 -15.06 -18.90
CA LEU A 228 6.30 -15.16 -17.46
C LEU A 228 6.84 -16.53 -16.99
N VAL A 229 7.81 -16.49 -16.11
CA VAL A 229 8.35 -17.66 -15.41
C VAL A 229 8.41 -17.30 -13.93
N GLY A 230 7.64 -17.99 -13.10
CA GLY A 230 7.48 -17.59 -11.71
C GLY A 230 7.24 -18.71 -10.73
N SER A 231 7.14 -18.33 -9.47
CA SER A 231 6.88 -19.21 -8.33
C SER A 231 5.95 -18.52 -7.34
N ASN A 232 5.36 -19.31 -6.44
CA ASN A 232 4.71 -18.78 -5.25
C ASN A 232 5.74 -18.50 -4.15
N ARG A 233 5.47 -17.50 -3.34
CA ARG A 233 6.26 -17.25 -2.13
C ARG A 233 5.33 -17.12 -0.93
N HIS A 234 5.56 -17.95 0.09
CA HIS A 234 5.05 -17.75 1.45
C HIS A 234 6.07 -16.96 2.26
N MET A 235 5.61 -16.12 3.18
CA MET A 235 6.52 -15.29 3.99
C MET A 235 6.91 -15.92 5.33
N GLU A 236 6.51 -17.16 5.55
CA GLU A 236 6.69 -17.86 6.81
C GLU A 236 8.09 -18.41 6.95
N TYR A 237 8.69 -18.18 8.11
CA TYR A 237 10.01 -18.70 8.44
C TYR A 237 9.96 -19.58 9.69
N PRO A 238 10.79 -20.63 9.76
CA PRO A 238 10.92 -21.40 10.98
C PRO A 238 11.23 -20.50 12.18
N TYR A 239 10.59 -20.80 13.31
CA TYR A 239 10.75 -20.16 14.63
C TYR A 239 10.18 -18.74 14.77
N VAL A 240 10.11 -17.95 13.71
CA VAL A 240 9.64 -16.54 13.76
C VAL A 240 8.32 -16.30 13.02
N GLY A 241 7.83 -17.32 12.30
CA GLY A 241 6.57 -17.18 11.52
C GLY A 241 6.64 -16.02 10.54
N ASN A 242 5.66 -15.13 10.61
CA ASN A 242 5.55 -13.95 9.74
C ASN A 242 6.37 -12.74 10.19
N ALA A 243 7.02 -12.80 11.37
CA ALA A 243 7.78 -11.68 11.94
C ALA A 243 9.21 -11.59 11.40
N ILE A 244 9.37 -11.66 10.08
CA ILE A 244 10.66 -11.56 9.42
C ILE A 244 11.04 -10.11 9.11
N SER A 245 12.34 -9.81 9.12
CA SER A 245 12.84 -8.46 8.83
C SER A 245 12.70 -8.06 7.37
N ASP A 246 12.75 -6.76 7.08
CA ASP A 246 12.71 -6.23 5.72
C ASP A 246 13.88 -6.77 4.87
N GLN A 247 15.07 -6.96 5.47
CA GLN A 247 16.21 -7.57 4.79
C GLN A 247 15.95 -9.04 4.41
N ALA A 248 15.21 -9.80 5.23
CA ALA A 248 14.82 -11.16 4.88
C ALA A 248 13.78 -11.17 3.76
N GLN A 249 12.84 -10.21 3.73
CA GLN A 249 11.92 -10.01 2.60
C GLN A 249 12.70 -9.77 1.29
N TYR A 250 13.66 -8.84 1.33
CA TYR A 250 14.51 -8.56 0.18
C TYR A 250 15.32 -9.77 -0.29
N ARG A 251 15.92 -10.51 0.64
CA ARG A 251 16.72 -11.71 0.34
C ARG A 251 15.89 -12.76 -0.40
N ASP A 252 14.65 -12.98 -0.01
CA ASP A 252 13.77 -13.94 -0.67
C ASP A 252 13.50 -13.54 -2.12
N MET A 253 13.15 -12.26 -2.35
CA MET A 253 12.90 -11.76 -3.70
C MET A 253 14.17 -11.80 -4.56
N TYR A 254 15.33 -11.48 -3.96
CA TYR A 254 16.62 -11.63 -4.62
C TYR A 254 16.91 -13.08 -5.03
N GLN A 255 16.64 -14.06 -4.17
CA GLN A 255 16.80 -15.48 -4.49
C GLN A 255 15.87 -15.91 -5.62
N ILE A 256 14.62 -15.49 -5.60
CA ILE A 256 13.64 -15.77 -6.68
C ILE A 256 14.19 -15.19 -7.99
N ARG A 257 14.55 -13.92 -8.01
CA ARG A 257 15.03 -13.24 -9.22
C ARG A 257 16.35 -13.84 -9.75
N SER A 258 17.32 -14.13 -8.87
CA SER A 258 18.64 -14.67 -9.24
C SER A 258 18.56 -16.10 -9.80
N ASN A 259 17.48 -16.83 -9.52
CA ASN A 259 17.21 -18.14 -10.11
C ASN A 259 16.44 -18.07 -11.44
N GLY A 260 16.36 -16.88 -12.05
CA GLY A 260 15.79 -16.70 -13.40
C GLY A 260 14.28 -16.47 -13.44
N PHE A 261 13.60 -16.35 -12.29
CA PHE A 261 12.20 -15.99 -12.27
C PHE A 261 12.01 -14.49 -12.51
N ASN A 262 10.94 -14.12 -13.23
CA ASN A 262 10.57 -12.73 -13.48
C ASN A 262 9.22 -12.33 -12.91
N ILE A 263 8.52 -13.27 -12.27
CA ILE A 263 7.26 -13.01 -11.57
C ILE A 263 7.15 -13.87 -10.31
N VAL A 264 6.56 -13.31 -9.27
CA VAL A 264 6.23 -14.02 -8.03
C VAL A 264 4.76 -13.83 -7.69
N ARG A 265 4.09 -14.88 -7.24
CA ARG A 265 2.79 -14.79 -6.60
C ARG A 265 2.97 -14.79 -5.10
N LEU A 266 2.50 -13.75 -4.45
CA LEU A 266 2.55 -13.61 -2.99
C LEU A 266 1.46 -14.48 -2.38
N GLY A 267 1.79 -15.67 -1.94
CA GLY A 267 0.82 -16.65 -1.44
C GLY A 267 0.56 -16.50 0.06
N HIS A 268 -0.70 -16.43 0.51
CA HIS A 268 -1.94 -16.22 -0.23
C HIS A 268 -2.67 -15.04 0.38
N TYR A 269 -1.98 -13.93 0.64
CA TYR A 269 -2.40 -12.72 1.36
C TYR A 269 -1.42 -11.56 1.08
N PRO A 270 -1.82 -10.31 1.33
CA PRO A 270 -0.92 -9.17 1.21
C PRO A 270 0.30 -9.34 2.12
N GLN A 271 1.49 -9.21 1.52
CA GLN A 271 2.74 -9.34 2.26
C GLN A 271 3.27 -7.97 2.71
N ALA A 272 4.46 -7.94 3.32
CA ALA A 272 5.10 -6.70 3.73
C ALA A 272 5.39 -5.81 2.52
N THR A 273 5.24 -4.49 2.65
CA THR A 273 5.63 -3.53 1.60
C THR A 273 7.10 -3.69 1.21
N ALA A 274 7.98 -4.05 2.15
CA ALA A 274 9.38 -4.36 1.86
C ALA A 274 9.58 -5.49 0.83
N ALA A 275 8.64 -6.42 0.71
CA ALA A 275 8.68 -7.45 -0.33
C ALA A 275 8.37 -6.86 -1.71
N LEU A 276 7.39 -5.95 -1.80
CA LEU A 276 7.06 -5.22 -3.03
C LEU A 276 8.16 -4.25 -3.40
N ASP A 277 8.74 -3.56 -2.42
CA ASP A 277 9.91 -2.71 -2.60
C ASP A 277 11.08 -3.48 -3.24
N ALA A 278 11.31 -4.70 -2.76
CA ALA A 278 12.32 -5.58 -3.34
C ALA A 278 11.96 -6.02 -4.76
N CYS A 279 10.69 -6.31 -5.03
CA CYS A 279 10.23 -6.64 -6.38
C CYS A 279 10.45 -5.47 -7.36
N ASP A 280 10.16 -4.24 -6.94
CA ASP A 280 10.38 -3.03 -7.72
C ASP A 280 11.85 -2.85 -8.09
N GLU A 281 12.75 -3.04 -7.11
CA GLU A 281 14.20 -2.87 -7.27
C GLU A 281 14.86 -3.96 -8.10
N LEU A 282 14.35 -5.17 -8.00
CA LEU A 282 14.93 -6.34 -8.65
C LEU A 282 14.33 -6.64 -10.04
N GLY A 283 13.30 -5.91 -10.43
CA GLY A 283 12.58 -6.20 -11.68
C GLY A 283 11.80 -7.51 -11.60
N LEU A 284 11.20 -7.81 -10.45
CA LEU A 284 10.37 -8.98 -10.26
C LEU A 284 8.90 -8.57 -10.26
N LEU A 285 8.14 -9.05 -11.23
CA LEU A 285 6.69 -8.79 -11.26
C LEU A 285 6.00 -9.46 -10.09
N ALA A 286 4.94 -8.85 -9.58
CA ALA A 286 4.18 -9.37 -8.45
C ALA A 286 2.70 -9.57 -8.79
N ILE A 287 2.18 -10.73 -8.39
CA ILE A 287 0.75 -11.00 -8.30
C ILE A 287 0.39 -10.94 -6.82
N GLU A 288 -0.42 -9.98 -6.44
CA GLU A 288 -0.81 -9.78 -5.07
C GLU A 288 -2.22 -10.30 -4.79
N PRO A 289 -2.39 -11.32 -3.93
CA PRO A 289 -3.69 -11.83 -3.57
C PRO A 289 -4.25 -11.16 -2.32
N ILE A 290 -5.56 -11.08 -2.24
CA ILE A 290 -6.26 -10.80 -0.98
C ILE A 290 -6.34 -12.06 -0.11
N PRO A 291 -6.53 -11.95 1.22
CA PRO A 291 -6.81 -13.09 2.07
C PRO A 291 -8.10 -13.80 1.61
N GLY A 292 -8.07 -15.13 1.44
CA GLY A 292 -9.26 -15.87 1.00
C GLY A 292 -8.96 -17.15 0.20
N TRP A 293 -7.78 -17.71 0.33
CA TRP A 293 -7.36 -18.91 -0.37
C TRP A 293 -8.28 -20.11 -0.08
N GLN A 294 -8.84 -20.70 -1.15
CA GLN A 294 -9.65 -21.92 -1.14
C GLN A 294 -10.87 -21.91 -0.19
N PHE A 295 -11.35 -20.77 0.22
CA PHE A 295 -12.53 -20.64 1.07
C PHE A 295 -13.32 -19.39 0.72
N PHE A 296 -14.64 -19.53 0.71
CA PHE A 296 -15.55 -18.42 0.54
C PHE A 296 -16.76 -18.60 1.44
N ASN A 297 -17.13 -17.55 2.15
CA ASN A 297 -18.31 -17.53 2.99
C ASN A 297 -19.33 -16.52 2.43
N LYS A 298 -20.58 -16.98 2.26
CA LYS A 298 -21.69 -16.13 1.75
C LYS A 298 -22.22 -15.15 2.80
N ASN A 299 -21.72 -15.18 4.02
CA ASN A 299 -22.12 -14.24 5.06
C ASN A 299 -21.78 -12.80 4.65
N PRO A 300 -22.73 -11.84 4.80
CA PRO A 300 -22.49 -10.43 4.43
C PRO A 300 -21.26 -9.82 5.10
N LEU A 301 -20.94 -10.21 6.34
CA LEU A 301 -19.75 -9.74 7.04
C LEU A 301 -18.46 -10.17 6.32
N PHE A 302 -18.35 -11.46 5.95
CA PHE A 302 -17.20 -11.97 5.21
C PHE A 302 -17.01 -11.24 3.89
N ILE A 303 -18.09 -11.04 3.13
CA ILE A 303 -18.08 -10.32 1.86
C ILE A 303 -17.63 -8.87 2.05
N SER A 304 -18.17 -8.19 3.06
CA SER A 304 -17.81 -6.80 3.38
C SER A 304 -16.34 -6.67 3.76
N LEU A 305 -15.81 -7.58 4.60
CA LEU A 305 -14.41 -7.61 4.99
C LEU A 305 -13.49 -7.90 3.79
N THR A 306 -13.88 -8.82 2.91
CA THR A 306 -13.14 -9.09 1.67
C THR A 306 -13.06 -7.85 0.78
N HIS A 307 -14.16 -7.12 0.61
CA HIS A 307 -14.16 -5.87 -0.16
C HIS A 307 -13.30 -4.78 0.49
N ARG A 308 -13.28 -4.69 1.81
CA ARG A 308 -12.39 -3.79 2.54
C ARG A 308 -10.94 -4.17 2.28
N ASP A 309 -10.58 -5.44 2.44
CA ASP A 309 -9.20 -5.92 2.25
C ASP A 309 -8.68 -5.64 0.84
N VAL A 310 -9.53 -5.81 -0.19
CA VAL A 310 -9.20 -5.42 -1.58
C VAL A 310 -8.87 -3.93 -1.68
N ARG A 311 -9.76 -3.08 -1.14
CA ARG A 311 -9.58 -1.63 -1.22
C ARG A 311 -8.32 -1.16 -0.50
N ASP A 312 -8.09 -1.68 0.71
CA ASP A 312 -6.97 -1.27 1.54
C ASP A 312 -5.64 -1.75 0.95
N MET A 313 -5.59 -2.97 0.42
CA MET A 313 -4.44 -3.48 -0.32
C MET A 313 -4.12 -2.63 -1.55
N ILE A 314 -5.12 -2.35 -2.39
CA ILE A 314 -4.92 -1.52 -3.59
C ILE A 314 -4.44 -0.11 -3.21
N ARG A 315 -5.01 0.52 -2.19
CA ARG A 315 -4.60 1.85 -1.74
C ARG A 315 -3.18 1.88 -1.20
N ARG A 316 -2.79 0.86 -0.46
CA ARG A 316 -1.44 0.71 0.07
C ARG A 316 -0.41 0.56 -1.05
N ASP A 317 -0.72 -0.24 -2.08
CA ASP A 317 0.29 -0.77 -2.98
C ASP A 317 0.20 -0.26 -4.42
N ARG A 318 -0.80 0.55 -4.75
CA ARG A 318 -1.11 1.01 -6.12
C ARG A 318 0.02 1.73 -6.87
N ASN A 319 1.04 2.23 -6.16
CA ASN A 319 2.17 2.94 -6.77
C ASN A 319 3.38 2.05 -7.05
N HIS A 320 3.36 0.76 -6.64
CA HIS A 320 4.44 -0.18 -6.92
C HIS A 320 4.45 -0.60 -8.40
N PRO A 321 5.53 -0.36 -9.15
CA PRO A 321 5.60 -0.73 -10.56
C PRO A 321 5.66 -2.25 -10.79
N SER A 322 6.04 -3.04 -9.80
CA SER A 322 6.10 -4.50 -9.90
C SER A 322 4.73 -5.16 -9.95
N ILE A 323 3.69 -4.56 -9.37
CA ILE A 323 2.35 -5.16 -9.33
C ILE A 323 1.71 -5.14 -10.71
N VAL A 324 1.36 -6.32 -11.22
CA VAL A 324 0.71 -6.48 -12.53
C VAL A 324 -0.75 -6.88 -12.43
N THR A 325 -1.14 -7.53 -11.35
CA THR A 325 -2.51 -7.95 -11.15
C THR A 325 -2.77 -8.28 -9.67
N VAL A 326 -4.03 -8.18 -9.30
CA VAL A 326 -4.56 -8.69 -8.04
C VAL A 326 -5.14 -10.08 -8.31
N SER A 327 -4.73 -11.07 -7.52
CA SER A 327 -5.25 -12.43 -7.62
C SER A 327 -6.30 -12.69 -6.55
N TYR A 328 -7.46 -13.16 -7.00
CA TYR A 328 -8.49 -13.73 -6.15
C TYR A 328 -8.72 -15.19 -6.58
N THR A 329 -8.44 -16.13 -5.70
CA THR A 329 -8.33 -17.54 -6.07
C THR A 329 -9.65 -18.31 -6.16
N HIS A 330 -10.80 -17.65 -5.97
CA HIS A 330 -12.11 -18.29 -5.96
C HIS A 330 -13.22 -17.60 -6.75
N LEU A 331 -12.94 -16.51 -7.43
CA LEU A 331 -13.84 -16.07 -8.47
C LEU A 331 -13.59 -16.89 -9.74
N THR A 332 -14.19 -18.06 -9.83
CA THR A 332 -14.83 -18.39 -11.10
C THR A 332 -15.88 -17.31 -11.29
N LEU A 333 -15.54 -16.26 -12.01
CA LEU A 333 -16.55 -15.41 -12.62
C LEU A 333 -17.48 -16.37 -13.34
N PRO A 334 -18.81 -16.34 -13.07
CA PRO A 334 -19.72 -17.04 -13.96
C PRO A 334 -19.40 -16.48 -15.34
N THR A 335 -18.98 -17.35 -16.22
CA THR A 335 -18.85 -17.04 -17.64
C THR A 335 -20.24 -16.58 -18.03
N ILE A 336 -20.42 -15.28 -18.12
CA ILE A 336 -21.60 -14.72 -18.75
C ILE A 336 -21.36 -15.03 -20.22
N ALA A 337 -22.00 -16.10 -20.67
CA ALA A 337 -22.12 -16.44 -22.08
C ALA A 337 -23.00 -15.41 -22.78
#